data_435bb99684611b29bfcca9b87e0c87a5
#
_entry.id   435bb99684611b29bfcca9b87e0c87a5
#
_cell.length_a   1.000
_cell.length_b   1.000
_cell.length_c   1.000
_cell.angle_alpha   90.00
_cell.angle_beta   90.00
_cell.angle_gamma   90.00
#
_symmetry.space_group_name_H-M   'P 1'
#
loop_
_entity.id
_entity.type
_entity.pdbx_description
1 polymer ?
#
loop_
_entity_poly.entity_id
_entity_poly.type
_entity_poly.pdbx_seq_one_letter_code
_entity_poly.pdbx_strand_id
1 'polypeptide(L)'
;MVAGMVVIPGAAVKADDKKLIGVTMPTKDLQRWNQDGENMKKELEAAGYEVDLQYASNDVSTQVSQLENQVANGCDLLVVASIDGSSLGEPLKQAKEAGIPVISYDRLLMNSDAVTYYATFDNYKVGQKQGEYLVDALDLDNQDGPFNIELFTGDPGDNNCNFFFGGAMDVLQKYIDEGKLVVKSGQTE
;
A
#
# COMPACT_ATOMS: atom_id res chain seq x y z
N MET A 1 -62.95 7.65 -39.72
CA MET A 1 -62.07 6.77 -38.95
C MET A 1 -60.72 7.44 -38.91
N VAL A 2 -60.32 8.00 -37.73
CA VAL A 2 -59.00 8.62 -37.53
C VAL A 2 -58.19 7.62 -36.72
N ALA A 3 -57.12 7.04 -37.28
CA ALA A 3 -56.22 6.13 -36.61
C ALA A 3 -55.25 6.94 -35.77
N GLY A 4 -55.38 6.85 -34.44
CA GLY A 4 -54.44 7.45 -33.51
C GLY A 4 -53.16 6.63 -33.41
N MET A 5 -52.03 7.25 -33.74
CA MET A 5 -50.72 6.67 -33.62
C MET A 5 -50.26 6.81 -32.14
N VAL A 6 -50.19 5.70 -31.41
CA VAL A 6 -49.63 5.68 -30.04
C VAL A 6 -48.11 5.64 -30.16
N VAL A 7 -47.46 6.75 -29.82
CA VAL A 7 -46.00 6.81 -29.64
C VAL A 7 -45.69 6.29 -28.29
N ILE A 8 -45.09 5.10 -28.18
CA ILE A 8 -44.53 4.53 -26.95
C ILE A 8 -43.18 5.24 -26.75
N PRO A 9 -42.94 5.98 -25.64
CA PRO A 9 -41.61 6.51 -25.36
C PRO A 9 -40.69 5.33 -25.08
N GLY A 10 -39.69 5.15 -25.98
CA GLY A 10 -38.61 4.19 -25.76
C GLY A 10 -37.94 4.53 -24.43
N ALA A 11 -37.91 3.55 -23.51
CA ALA A 11 -37.07 3.64 -22.33
C ALA A 11 -35.64 3.82 -22.80
N ALA A 12 -35.07 4.98 -22.52
CA ALA A 12 -33.63 5.18 -22.66
C ALA A 12 -32.94 4.14 -21.79
N VAL A 13 -32.26 3.19 -22.41
CA VAL A 13 -31.32 2.31 -21.72
C VAL A 13 -30.27 3.27 -21.17
N LYS A 14 -30.23 3.46 -19.83
CA LYS A 14 -29.11 4.11 -19.16
C LYS A 14 -27.87 3.33 -19.62
N ALA A 15 -26.92 4.04 -20.23
CA ALA A 15 -25.57 3.51 -20.33
C ALA A 15 -25.17 3.09 -18.92
N ASP A 16 -24.70 1.85 -18.75
CA ASP A 16 -24.12 1.41 -17.47
C ASP A 16 -23.00 2.41 -17.15
N ASP A 17 -23.21 3.28 -16.16
CA ASP A 17 -22.18 4.20 -15.72
C ASP A 17 -21.02 3.34 -15.21
N LYS A 18 -19.88 3.43 -15.90
CA LYS A 18 -18.69 2.71 -15.50
C LYS A 18 -18.33 3.10 -14.08
N LYS A 19 -17.96 2.11 -13.27
CA LYS A 19 -17.50 2.37 -11.91
C LYS A 19 -16.14 3.05 -11.94
N LEU A 20 -15.99 4.08 -11.11
CA LEU A 20 -14.76 4.88 -10.97
C LEU A 20 -13.93 4.34 -9.80
N ILE A 21 -12.69 3.99 -10.06
CA ILE A 21 -11.72 3.51 -9.07
C ILE A 21 -10.69 4.62 -8.81
N GLY A 22 -10.63 5.10 -7.57
CA GLY A 22 -9.56 6.00 -7.13
C GLY A 22 -8.32 5.19 -6.73
N VAL A 23 -7.17 5.56 -7.28
CA VAL A 23 -5.87 4.95 -6.95
C VAL A 23 -4.91 6.04 -6.54
N THR A 24 -4.35 5.95 -5.33
CA THR A 24 -3.40 6.93 -4.81
C THR A 24 -2.08 6.26 -4.47
N MET A 25 -1.00 6.72 -5.10
CA MET A 25 0.37 6.23 -4.92
C MET A 25 1.26 7.30 -4.27
N PRO A 26 2.32 6.91 -3.50
CA PRO A 26 3.16 7.85 -2.79
C PRO A 26 3.87 8.85 -3.70
N THR A 27 4.50 8.38 -4.79
CA THR A 27 5.30 9.22 -5.69
C THR A 27 5.54 8.55 -7.04
N LYS A 28 5.80 9.36 -8.08
CA LYS A 28 6.29 8.87 -9.39
C LYS A 28 7.81 8.66 -9.42
N ASP A 29 8.54 9.24 -8.48
CA ASP A 29 10.01 9.25 -8.51
C ASP A 29 10.62 7.86 -8.25
N LEU A 30 9.89 6.99 -7.55
CA LEU A 30 10.27 5.60 -7.39
C LEU A 30 9.65 4.76 -8.51
N GLN A 31 10.50 4.09 -9.26
CA GLN A 31 10.10 3.24 -10.39
C GLN A 31 9.00 2.25 -10.00
N ARG A 32 9.08 1.65 -8.82
CA ARG A 32 8.10 0.70 -8.32
C ARG A 32 6.68 1.30 -8.29
N TRP A 33 6.50 2.46 -7.62
CA TRP A 33 5.17 3.06 -7.51
C TRP A 33 4.59 3.48 -8.85
N ASN A 34 5.47 3.92 -9.76
CA ASN A 34 5.06 4.24 -11.13
C ASN A 34 4.58 3.00 -11.87
N GLN A 35 5.34 1.90 -11.81
CA GLN A 35 4.98 0.63 -12.46
C GLN A 35 3.69 0.03 -11.85
N ASP A 36 3.57 0.03 -10.53
CA ASP A 36 2.40 -0.50 -9.84
C ASP A 36 1.14 0.29 -10.20
N GLY A 37 1.21 1.63 -10.15
CA GLY A 37 0.08 2.50 -10.47
C GLY A 37 -0.36 2.38 -11.93
N GLU A 38 0.57 2.47 -12.86
CA GLU A 38 0.26 2.38 -14.30
C GLU A 38 -0.25 0.98 -14.69
N ASN A 39 0.33 -0.09 -14.12
CA ASN A 39 -0.16 -1.44 -14.37
C ASN A 39 -1.57 -1.65 -13.78
N MET A 40 -1.81 -1.18 -12.56
CA MET A 40 -3.13 -1.25 -11.92
C MET A 40 -4.17 -0.50 -12.77
N LYS A 41 -3.87 0.72 -13.21
CA LYS A 41 -4.72 1.50 -14.10
C LYS A 41 -5.04 0.73 -15.38
N LYS A 42 -4.02 0.22 -16.06
CA LYS A 42 -4.17 -0.54 -17.29
C LYS A 42 -5.08 -1.76 -17.13
N GLU A 43 -4.87 -2.55 -16.08
CA GLU A 43 -5.65 -3.78 -15.86
C GLU A 43 -7.10 -3.46 -15.46
N LEU A 44 -7.33 -2.42 -14.64
CA LEU A 44 -8.67 -1.98 -14.26
C LEU A 44 -9.44 -1.41 -15.46
N GLU A 45 -8.80 -0.58 -16.32
CA GLU A 45 -9.40 -0.05 -17.53
C GLU A 45 -9.73 -1.19 -18.52
N ALA A 46 -8.86 -2.19 -18.66
CA ALA A 46 -9.12 -3.37 -19.46
C ALA A 46 -10.30 -4.20 -18.93
N ALA A 47 -10.53 -4.18 -17.62
CA ALA A 47 -11.68 -4.80 -16.98
C ALA A 47 -12.98 -3.97 -17.06
N GLY A 48 -12.93 -2.77 -17.68
CA GLY A 48 -14.10 -1.93 -17.94
C GLY A 48 -14.36 -0.83 -16.92
N TYR A 49 -13.47 -0.62 -15.95
CA TYR A 49 -13.54 0.46 -14.97
C TYR A 49 -13.00 1.79 -15.52
N GLU A 50 -13.38 2.89 -14.92
CA GLU A 50 -12.66 4.17 -15.04
C GLU A 50 -11.68 4.28 -13.86
N VAL A 51 -10.51 4.91 -14.07
CA VAL A 51 -9.46 4.98 -13.05
C VAL A 51 -8.94 6.40 -12.89
N ASP A 52 -9.07 6.95 -11.69
CA ASP A 52 -8.42 8.18 -11.25
C ASP A 52 -7.12 7.82 -10.51
N LEU A 53 -6.01 7.76 -11.24
CA LEU A 53 -4.68 7.47 -10.69
C LEU A 53 -3.95 8.76 -10.36
N GLN A 54 -3.59 8.92 -9.08
CA GLN A 54 -2.87 10.08 -8.57
C GLN A 54 -1.60 9.68 -7.81
N TYR A 55 -0.61 10.59 -7.84
CA TYR A 55 0.66 10.45 -7.15
C TYR A 55 0.87 11.67 -6.26
N ALA A 56 1.22 11.46 -5.00
CA ALA A 56 1.27 12.52 -4.00
C ALA A 56 2.65 13.15 -3.80
N SER A 57 3.65 12.80 -4.63
CA SER A 57 5.01 13.36 -4.57
C SER A 57 5.68 13.28 -3.19
N ASN A 58 5.38 12.23 -2.41
CA ASN A 58 5.79 12.02 -1.02
C ASN A 58 5.34 13.16 -0.07
N ASP A 59 4.27 13.89 -0.42
CA ASP A 59 3.66 14.91 0.42
C ASP A 59 2.32 14.40 0.98
N VAL A 60 2.26 14.25 2.32
CA VAL A 60 1.09 13.70 3.02
C VAL A 60 -0.13 14.60 2.83
N SER A 61 0.03 15.91 2.85
CA SER A 61 -1.09 16.85 2.70
C SER A 61 -1.69 16.80 1.30
N THR A 62 -0.85 16.59 0.30
CA THR A 62 -1.26 16.33 -1.08
C THR A 62 -2.06 15.03 -1.16
N GLN A 63 -1.59 13.94 -0.50
CA GLN A 63 -2.30 12.67 -0.50
C GLN A 63 -3.66 12.75 0.19
N VAL A 64 -3.76 13.46 1.33
CA VAL A 64 -5.04 13.75 2.00
C VAL A 64 -6.01 14.43 1.02
N SER A 65 -5.59 15.53 0.38
CA SER A 65 -6.42 16.28 -0.55
C SER A 65 -6.86 15.47 -1.77
N GLN A 66 -5.97 14.60 -2.28
CA GLN A 66 -6.29 13.69 -3.39
C GLN A 66 -7.40 12.70 -2.99
N LEU A 67 -7.30 12.10 -1.81
CA LEU A 67 -8.30 11.16 -1.30
C LEU A 67 -9.65 11.85 -1.04
N GLU A 68 -9.65 13.05 -0.44
CA GLU A 68 -10.87 13.84 -0.25
C GLU A 68 -11.55 14.16 -1.59
N ASN A 69 -10.76 14.51 -2.62
CA ASN A 69 -11.29 14.76 -3.96
C ASN A 69 -11.85 13.47 -4.59
N GLN A 70 -11.20 12.34 -4.44
CA GLN A 70 -11.67 11.05 -4.95
C GLN A 70 -12.99 10.64 -4.28
N VAL A 71 -13.13 10.84 -2.97
CA VAL A 71 -14.41 10.65 -2.25
C VAL A 71 -15.49 11.58 -2.79
N ALA A 72 -15.18 12.88 -2.91
CA ALA A 72 -16.13 13.89 -3.39
C ALA A 72 -16.56 13.67 -4.85
N ASN A 73 -15.67 13.15 -5.69
CA ASN A 73 -15.95 12.79 -7.08
C ASN A 73 -16.76 11.48 -7.22
N GLY A 74 -17.06 10.80 -6.12
CA GLY A 74 -17.89 9.61 -6.10
C GLY A 74 -17.20 8.37 -6.62
N CYS A 75 -15.92 8.18 -6.29
CA CYS A 75 -15.25 6.89 -6.56
C CYS A 75 -16.03 5.74 -5.89
N ASP A 76 -16.17 4.63 -6.60
CA ASP A 76 -16.84 3.41 -6.11
C ASP A 76 -15.93 2.55 -5.22
N LEU A 77 -14.62 2.74 -5.32
CA LEU A 77 -13.57 2.06 -4.57
C LEU A 77 -12.33 2.94 -4.49
N LEU A 78 -11.61 2.88 -3.37
CA LEU A 78 -10.29 3.49 -3.22
C LEU A 78 -9.21 2.42 -3.04
N VAL A 79 -8.11 2.56 -3.76
CA VAL A 79 -6.88 1.79 -3.57
C VAL A 79 -5.78 2.75 -3.12
N VAL A 80 -5.27 2.56 -1.92
CA VAL A 80 -4.40 3.53 -1.26
C VAL A 80 -3.08 2.88 -0.86
N ALA A 81 -1.99 3.32 -1.49
CA ALA A 81 -0.63 3.10 -1.01
C ALA A 81 -0.20 4.36 -0.23
N SER A 82 -0.23 4.30 1.09
CA SER A 82 0.01 5.48 1.93
C SER A 82 1.48 5.91 1.96
N ILE A 83 1.71 7.22 2.08
CA ILE A 83 3.02 7.78 2.45
C ILE A 83 3.26 7.48 3.93
N ASP A 84 2.32 7.92 4.78
CA ASP A 84 2.25 7.64 6.21
C ASP A 84 0.90 6.99 6.52
N GLY A 85 0.95 5.75 7.02
CA GLY A 85 -0.26 4.94 7.28
C GLY A 85 -1.17 5.52 8.33
N SER A 86 -0.68 6.37 9.25
CA SER A 86 -1.45 6.96 10.35
C SER A 86 -2.05 8.33 10.06
N SER A 87 -1.66 8.96 8.95
CA SER A 87 -2.00 10.36 8.66
C SER A 87 -3.27 10.55 7.82
N LEU A 88 -3.90 9.47 7.34
CA LEU A 88 -5.04 9.51 6.41
C LEU A 88 -6.41 9.32 7.08
N GLY A 89 -6.49 9.49 8.40
CA GLY A 89 -7.70 9.17 9.16
C GLY A 89 -8.97 9.92 8.69
N GLU A 90 -8.87 11.21 8.38
CA GLU A 90 -10.03 12.01 7.98
C GLU A 90 -10.60 11.60 6.61
N PRO A 91 -9.82 11.54 5.50
CA PRO A 91 -10.37 11.09 4.22
C PRO A 91 -10.85 9.63 4.26
N LEU A 92 -10.22 8.76 5.05
CA LEU A 92 -10.69 7.38 5.23
C LEU A 92 -12.05 7.33 5.95
N LYS A 93 -12.26 8.19 6.95
CA LYS A 93 -13.55 8.31 7.62
C LYS A 93 -14.63 8.78 6.65
N GLN A 94 -14.33 9.79 5.82
CA GLN A 94 -15.26 10.28 4.79
C GLN A 94 -15.62 9.18 3.78
N ALA A 95 -14.63 8.39 3.33
CA ALA A 95 -14.86 7.23 2.46
C ALA A 95 -15.82 6.21 3.11
N LYS A 96 -15.61 5.90 4.39
CA LYS A 96 -16.47 4.99 5.14
C LYS A 96 -17.90 5.52 5.26
N GLU A 97 -18.06 6.80 5.61
CA GLU A 97 -19.37 7.46 5.72
C GLU A 97 -20.11 7.50 4.38
N ALA A 98 -19.37 7.61 3.27
CA ALA A 98 -19.92 7.53 1.91
C ALA A 98 -20.17 6.08 1.44
N GLY A 99 -19.80 5.06 2.23
CA GLY A 99 -19.94 3.66 1.87
C GLY A 99 -18.96 3.18 0.80
N ILE A 100 -17.85 3.91 0.60
CA ILE A 100 -16.81 3.58 -0.38
C ILE A 100 -15.83 2.59 0.25
N PRO A 101 -15.68 1.35 -0.28
CA PRO A 101 -14.71 0.39 0.21
C PRO A 101 -13.27 0.87 -0.05
N VAL A 102 -12.37 0.52 0.86
CA VAL A 102 -10.96 0.91 0.81
C VAL A 102 -10.06 -0.32 0.81
N ILE A 103 -9.17 -0.39 -0.15
CA ILE A 103 -8.07 -1.36 -0.20
C ILE A 103 -6.79 -0.64 0.24
N SER A 104 -6.22 -1.09 1.36
CA SER A 104 -4.85 -0.75 1.76
C SER A 104 -3.89 -1.53 0.87
N TYR A 105 -3.11 -0.86 0.05
CA TYR A 105 -2.20 -1.50 -0.90
C TYR A 105 -0.76 -1.37 -0.45
N ASP A 106 -0.05 -2.49 -0.31
CA ASP A 106 1.34 -2.62 0.14
C ASP A 106 1.55 -2.14 1.59
N ARG A 107 1.30 -0.89 1.90
CA ARG A 107 1.45 -0.27 3.21
C ARG A 107 0.13 -0.24 3.96
N LEU A 108 0.14 -0.69 5.21
CA LEU A 108 -1.07 -0.75 6.03
C LEU A 108 -1.54 0.64 6.44
N LEU A 109 -2.80 0.93 6.16
CA LEU A 109 -3.50 2.09 6.69
C LEU A 109 -3.84 1.84 8.16
N MET A 110 -3.30 2.70 9.02
CA MET A 110 -3.35 2.56 10.48
C MET A 110 -4.48 3.41 11.08
N ASN A 111 -4.88 3.05 12.30
CA ASN A 111 -5.81 3.84 13.11
C ASN A 111 -7.16 4.16 12.44
N SER A 112 -7.60 3.29 11.51
CA SER A 112 -8.86 3.46 10.77
C SER A 112 -9.59 2.13 10.64
N ASP A 113 -10.90 2.18 10.82
CA ASP A 113 -11.81 1.05 10.60
C ASP A 113 -12.51 1.10 9.22
N ALA A 114 -12.01 1.96 8.32
CA ALA A 114 -12.49 2.09 6.94
C ALA A 114 -11.88 1.06 5.99
N VAL A 115 -10.77 0.43 6.36
CA VAL A 115 -10.07 -0.53 5.51
C VAL A 115 -10.90 -1.81 5.34
N THR A 116 -11.26 -2.12 4.10
CA THR A 116 -12.05 -3.31 3.76
C THR A 116 -11.14 -4.49 3.44
N TYR A 117 -10.04 -4.24 2.72
CA TYR A 117 -9.05 -5.25 2.33
C TYR A 117 -7.64 -4.70 2.45
N TYR A 118 -6.70 -5.61 2.73
CA TYR A 118 -5.28 -5.31 2.72
C TYR A 118 -4.57 -6.25 1.74
N ALA A 119 -3.95 -5.67 0.72
CA ALA A 119 -3.19 -6.39 -0.30
C ALA A 119 -1.70 -6.13 -0.09
N THR A 120 -0.97 -7.13 0.40
CA THR A 120 0.44 -7.02 0.75
C THR A 120 1.11 -8.40 0.75
N PHE A 121 2.38 -8.43 1.14
CA PHE A 121 3.15 -9.65 1.43
C PHE A 121 3.10 -9.99 2.93
N ASP A 122 3.58 -11.18 3.28
CA ASP A 122 3.97 -11.48 4.65
C ASP A 122 5.32 -10.80 4.96
N ASN A 123 5.27 -9.53 5.32
CA ASN A 123 6.45 -8.66 5.52
C ASN A 123 7.35 -9.15 6.65
N TYR A 124 6.77 -9.78 7.68
CA TYR A 124 7.55 -10.40 8.75
C TYR A 124 8.36 -11.59 8.22
N LYS A 125 7.73 -12.44 7.42
CA LYS A 125 8.41 -13.57 6.79
C LYS A 125 9.51 -13.12 5.82
N VAL A 126 9.31 -12.00 5.11
CA VAL A 126 10.37 -11.40 4.29
C VAL A 126 11.56 -11.01 5.16
N GLY A 127 11.33 -10.35 6.30
CA GLY A 127 12.38 -10.04 7.27
C GLY A 127 13.12 -11.28 7.76
N GLN A 128 12.40 -12.33 8.14
CA GLN A 128 13.02 -13.60 8.51
C GLN A 128 13.92 -14.16 7.39
N LYS A 129 13.44 -14.11 6.13
CA LYS A 129 14.24 -14.56 4.97
C LYS A 129 15.50 -13.74 4.75
N GLN A 130 15.47 -12.43 5.02
CA GLN A 130 16.66 -11.58 4.98
C GLN A 130 17.70 -12.02 6.04
N GLY A 131 17.23 -12.26 7.27
CA GLY A 131 18.07 -12.77 8.36
C GLY A 131 18.64 -14.15 8.05
N GLU A 132 17.81 -15.11 7.63
CA GLU A 132 18.22 -16.46 7.24
C GLU A 132 19.30 -16.43 6.14
N TYR A 133 19.10 -15.56 5.12
CA TYR A 133 20.09 -15.41 4.05
C TYR A 133 21.45 -14.93 4.58
N LEU A 134 21.46 -13.99 5.53
CA LEU A 134 22.71 -13.50 6.12
C LEU A 134 23.41 -14.58 6.95
N VAL A 135 22.65 -15.38 7.70
CA VAL A 135 23.17 -16.53 8.46
C VAL A 135 23.86 -17.51 7.53
N ASP A 136 23.20 -17.87 6.44
CA ASP A 136 23.75 -18.82 5.45
C ASP A 136 24.97 -18.24 4.73
N ALA A 137 24.90 -16.98 4.29
CA ALA A 137 25.95 -16.33 3.52
C ALA A 137 27.26 -16.14 4.32
N LEU A 138 27.14 -15.91 5.63
CA LEU A 138 28.29 -15.76 6.54
C LEU A 138 28.65 -17.07 7.26
N ASP A 139 27.90 -18.14 7.03
CA ASP A 139 28.06 -19.44 7.69
C ASP A 139 28.14 -19.30 9.23
N LEU A 140 27.22 -18.50 9.80
CA LEU A 140 27.26 -18.09 11.20
C LEU A 140 27.15 -19.26 12.21
N ASP A 141 26.57 -20.37 11.78
CA ASP A 141 26.47 -21.56 12.63
C ASP A 141 27.84 -22.23 12.83
N ASN A 142 28.75 -22.11 11.88
CA ASN A 142 30.05 -22.78 11.89
C ASN A 142 31.25 -21.81 12.07
N GLN A 143 31.01 -20.49 11.91
CA GLN A 143 32.07 -19.48 12.05
C GLN A 143 32.00 -18.80 13.42
N ASP A 144 33.16 -18.48 13.98
CA ASP A 144 33.22 -17.82 15.30
C ASP A 144 33.03 -16.31 15.21
N GLY A 145 33.23 -15.68 14.05
CA GLY A 145 33.17 -14.24 13.88
C GLY A 145 34.35 -13.50 14.52
N PRO A 146 34.20 -12.23 14.97
CA PRO A 146 33.02 -11.40 14.76
C PRO A 146 32.91 -10.86 13.33
N PHE A 147 31.69 -10.82 12.79
CA PHE A 147 31.38 -10.14 11.54
C PHE A 147 30.75 -8.78 11.87
N ASN A 148 31.22 -7.73 11.22
CA ASN A 148 30.65 -6.39 11.39
C ASN A 148 29.45 -6.21 10.48
N ILE A 149 28.34 -5.75 11.03
CA ILE A 149 27.11 -5.43 10.31
C ILE A 149 26.60 -4.05 10.65
N GLU A 150 25.70 -3.53 9.84
CA GLU A 150 24.86 -2.36 10.12
C GLU A 150 23.41 -2.67 9.80
N LEU A 151 22.51 -2.12 10.59
CA LEU A 151 21.07 -2.30 10.43
C LEU A 151 20.48 -1.04 9.81
N PHE A 152 19.83 -1.19 8.66
CA PHE A 152 19.13 -0.12 7.97
C PHE A 152 17.66 -0.47 7.87
N THR A 153 16.81 0.46 8.26
CA THR A 153 15.36 0.35 8.10
C THR A 153 14.85 1.45 7.18
N GLY A 154 13.59 1.37 6.77
CA GLY A 154 12.95 2.37 5.93
C GLY A 154 12.33 3.51 6.73
N ASP A 155 11.38 4.20 6.09
CA ASP A 155 10.63 5.30 6.68
C ASP A 155 9.76 4.82 7.85
N PRO A 156 9.82 5.44 9.04
CA PRO A 156 9.01 5.05 10.20
C PRO A 156 7.49 5.25 9.98
N GLY A 157 7.07 6.06 9.01
CA GLY A 157 5.67 6.18 8.58
C GLY A 157 5.16 4.95 7.83
N ASP A 158 6.05 4.07 7.38
CA ASP A 158 5.74 2.79 6.75
C ASP A 158 5.77 1.65 7.78
N ASN A 159 4.60 1.16 8.17
CA ASN A 159 4.48 0.07 9.15
C ASN A 159 5.20 -1.23 8.72
N ASN A 160 5.47 -1.44 7.43
CA ASN A 160 6.21 -2.59 6.95
C ASN A 160 7.65 -2.64 7.51
N CYS A 161 8.24 -1.49 7.83
CA CYS A 161 9.57 -1.41 8.42
C CYS A 161 9.67 -2.19 9.72
N ASN A 162 8.64 -2.11 10.57
CA ASN A 162 8.55 -2.83 11.83
C ASN A 162 8.53 -4.35 11.61
N PHE A 163 7.81 -4.80 10.60
CA PHE A 163 7.72 -6.23 10.27
C PHE A 163 9.03 -6.76 9.68
N PHE A 164 9.62 -6.05 8.73
CA PHE A 164 10.91 -6.45 8.15
C PHE A 164 11.99 -6.51 9.22
N PHE A 165 12.10 -5.46 10.02
CA PHE A 165 13.10 -5.38 11.09
C PHE A 165 12.87 -6.49 12.12
N GLY A 166 11.65 -6.62 12.66
CA GLY A 166 11.33 -7.66 13.65
C GLY A 166 11.59 -9.07 13.14
N GLY A 167 11.18 -9.37 11.92
CA GLY A 167 11.44 -10.68 11.30
C GLY A 167 12.93 -10.97 11.12
N ALA A 168 13.73 -9.98 10.70
CA ALA A 168 15.18 -10.15 10.58
C ALA A 168 15.85 -10.32 11.94
N MET A 169 15.46 -9.53 12.94
CA MET A 169 16.02 -9.61 14.30
C MET A 169 15.67 -10.92 15.01
N ASP A 170 14.50 -11.50 14.78
CA ASP A 170 14.17 -12.85 15.29
C ASP A 170 15.22 -13.90 14.90
N VAL A 171 15.83 -13.74 13.74
CA VAL A 171 16.87 -14.66 13.25
C VAL A 171 18.26 -14.24 13.73
N LEU A 172 18.56 -12.93 13.68
CA LEU A 172 19.92 -12.42 13.87
C LEU A 172 20.29 -12.17 15.32
N GLN A 173 19.32 -11.90 16.21
CA GLN A 173 19.57 -11.47 17.58
C GLN A 173 20.46 -12.46 18.35
N LYS A 174 20.24 -13.76 18.20
CA LYS A 174 21.08 -14.78 18.87
C LYS A 174 22.56 -14.66 18.52
N TYR A 175 22.87 -14.33 17.25
CA TYR A 175 24.29 -14.20 16.81
C TYR A 175 24.91 -12.88 17.26
N ILE A 176 24.08 -11.85 17.48
CA ILE A 176 24.49 -10.58 18.12
C ILE A 176 24.82 -10.85 19.59
N ASP A 177 23.95 -11.54 20.30
CA ASP A 177 24.11 -11.88 21.71
C ASP A 177 25.34 -12.78 21.94
N GLU A 178 25.64 -13.67 21.02
CA GLU A 178 26.82 -14.53 21.02
C GLU A 178 28.12 -13.78 20.62
N GLY A 179 28.02 -12.53 20.16
CA GLY A 179 29.16 -11.74 19.70
C GLY A 179 29.69 -12.14 18.31
N LYS A 180 29.00 -13.03 17.59
CA LYS A 180 29.34 -13.42 16.21
C LYS A 180 29.02 -12.31 15.22
N LEU A 181 27.95 -11.53 15.48
CA LEU A 181 27.60 -10.31 14.76
C LEU A 181 27.80 -9.09 15.65
N VAL A 182 28.42 -8.03 15.12
CA VAL A 182 28.64 -6.79 15.83
C VAL A 182 28.05 -5.63 15.01
N VAL A 183 27.00 -4.98 15.55
CA VAL A 183 26.44 -3.75 14.98
C VAL A 183 27.39 -2.60 15.31
N LYS A 184 28.13 -2.10 14.30
CA LYS A 184 29.24 -1.17 14.51
C LYS A 184 28.82 0.21 15.00
N SER A 185 27.65 0.68 14.53
CA SER A 185 27.07 1.95 15.00
C SER A 185 26.55 1.86 16.43
N GLY A 186 26.21 0.65 16.90
CA GLY A 186 25.46 0.41 18.14
C GLY A 186 23.97 0.75 18.02
N GLN A 187 23.48 1.06 16.82
CA GLN A 187 22.04 1.30 16.55
C GLN A 187 21.35 -0.04 16.33
N THR A 188 20.40 -0.35 17.20
CA THR A 188 19.66 -1.64 17.22
C THR A 188 18.15 -1.45 17.14
N GLU A 189 17.69 -0.18 17.00
CA GLU A 189 16.29 0.20 16.89
C GLU A 189 16.10 1.27 15.81
#